data_972b128a33fab190151a27e91acfd80d
#
_entry.id   972b128a33fab190151a27e91acfd80d
#
_cell.length_a   1.000
_cell.length_b   1.000
_cell.length_c   1.000
_cell.angle_alpha   90.00
_cell.angle_beta   90.00
_cell.angle_gamma   90.00
#
_symmetry.space_group_name_H-M   'P 1'
#
loop_
_entity.id
_entity.type
_entity.pdbx_description
1 polymer ?
#
loop_
_entity_poly.entity_id
_entity_poly.type
_entity_poly.pdbx_seq_one_letter_code
_entity_poly.pdbx_strand_id
1 'polypeptide(L)'
;MEFRKTVLGFCASLLCAGFAGNAVAQQPSPYPVVQGKYYKFEKIADGVYYASPEFNGTSFPFGSNPFFGANLVVVVNKDDVLLVDSATTPKAAHALVADIKRLTDKPVRYVVNTHWHYDHTDGNSIFGPEVQIIAHDYVRRAIEEFDILHNEPFRSSTRNAPQALIDRFKKQIAAEKDPRQKADLEKKLADTEAATREFVEDIKAIKPTPPNVTYKDRLVLYRGGREIDLLFLGRGHTGGDTVVFLPKERIVCTGDLMESRLAYMGSAYFDEWLTTLDALKRLDFAVDLPGHGAPFQDKGLITAFQSYMTDILAQVAKLRAQGVSADDAAKRVDLRSHAKDFPDIEDVGAEVRGVRRIYAWMDERGPKNK
;
A
#
# COMPACT_ATOMS: atom_id res chain seq x y z
N MET A 1 -57.75 -54.94 -0.67
CA MET A 1 -57.29 -53.80 -1.53
C MET A 1 -56.26 -53.03 -0.71
N GLU A 2 -55.02 -53.43 -0.86
CA GLU A 2 -53.89 -52.84 -0.10
C GLU A 2 -53.19 -51.78 -0.94
N PHE A 3 -53.12 -50.59 -0.40
CA PHE A 3 -52.30 -49.49 -1.00
C PHE A 3 -50.88 -49.55 -0.48
N ARG A 4 -49.95 -50.00 -1.32
CA ARG A 4 -48.51 -49.89 -1.06
C ARG A 4 -48.08 -48.44 -1.19
N LYS A 5 -47.57 -47.85 -0.12
CA LYS A 5 -46.86 -46.58 -0.11
C LYS A 5 -45.39 -46.80 -0.49
N THR A 6 -45.02 -46.32 -1.66
CA THR A 6 -43.63 -46.26 -2.11
C THR A 6 -42.96 -44.98 -1.54
N VAL A 7 -41.96 -45.15 -0.71
CA VAL A 7 -41.15 -44.07 -0.18
C VAL A 7 -40.01 -43.86 -1.17
N LEU A 8 -40.00 -42.75 -1.91
CA LEU A 8 -38.83 -42.28 -2.68
C LEU A 8 -37.86 -41.58 -1.71
N GLY A 9 -36.72 -42.22 -1.50
CA GLY A 9 -35.59 -41.60 -0.83
C GLY A 9 -34.92 -40.61 -1.75
N PHE A 10 -34.92 -39.34 -1.38
CA PHE A 10 -34.12 -38.29 -1.99
C PHE A 10 -32.72 -38.37 -1.39
N CYS A 11 -31.75 -38.89 -2.17
CA CYS A 11 -30.34 -38.75 -1.87
C CYS A 11 -29.94 -37.31 -2.26
N ALA A 12 -29.82 -36.46 -1.25
CA ALA A 12 -29.18 -35.17 -1.39
C ALA A 12 -27.65 -35.37 -1.53
N SER A 13 -27.13 -35.34 -2.75
CA SER A 13 -25.69 -35.28 -3.00
C SER A 13 -25.20 -33.88 -2.64
N LEU A 14 -24.56 -33.75 -1.46
CA LEU A 14 -23.76 -32.57 -1.14
C LEU A 14 -22.55 -32.56 -2.08
N LEU A 15 -22.63 -31.71 -3.09
CA LEU A 15 -21.45 -31.28 -3.85
C LEU A 15 -20.63 -30.37 -2.92
N CYS A 16 -19.57 -30.93 -2.32
CA CYS A 16 -18.49 -30.13 -1.76
C CYS A 16 -17.78 -29.45 -2.93
N ALA A 17 -18.18 -28.23 -3.25
CA ALA A 17 -17.39 -27.35 -4.10
C ALA A 17 -16.10 -27.02 -3.32
N GLY A 18 -15.02 -27.70 -3.69
CA GLY A 18 -13.69 -27.39 -3.21
C GLY A 18 -13.34 -25.96 -3.65
N PHE A 19 -13.22 -25.05 -2.72
CA PHE A 19 -12.60 -23.75 -2.93
C PHE A 19 -11.11 -23.97 -3.21
N ALA A 20 -10.78 -24.24 -4.47
CA ALA A 20 -9.44 -23.99 -4.99
C ALA A 20 -9.30 -22.47 -5.01
N GLY A 21 -8.64 -21.93 -3.98
CA GLY A 21 -8.20 -20.55 -4.02
C GLY A 21 -7.31 -20.39 -5.24
N ASN A 22 -7.87 -19.82 -6.29
CA ASN A 22 -7.11 -19.39 -7.45
C ASN A 22 -6.16 -18.31 -6.94
N ALA A 23 -4.87 -18.69 -6.76
CA ALA A 23 -3.81 -17.71 -6.81
C ALA A 23 -3.98 -17.03 -8.17
N VAL A 24 -4.45 -15.79 -8.18
CA VAL A 24 -4.49 -14.98 -9.39
C VAL A 24 -3.05 -14.95 -9.86
N ALA A 25 -2.73 -15.71 -10.90
CA ALA A 25 -1.43 -15.68 -11.52
C ALA A 25 -1.20 -14.23 -11.93
N GLN A 26 -0.22 -13.60 -11.31
CA GLN A 26 0.13 -12.22 -11.62
C GLN A 26 0.39 -12.15 -13.12
N GLN A 27 -0.41 -11.35 -13.82
CA GLN A 27 -0.23 -11.14 -15.26
C GLN A 27 1.22 -10.68 -15.49
N PRO A 28 1.94 -11.21 -16.49
CA PRO A 28 3.30 -10.75 -16.76
C PRO A 28 3.28 -9.25 -16.99
N SER A 29 4.25 -8.55 -16.40
CA SER A 29 4.39 -7.10 -16.56
C SER A 29 4.43 -6.74 -18.06
N PRO A 30 3.65 -5.73 -18.50
CA PRO A 30 3.75 -5.22 -19.86
C PRO A 30 5.08 -4.46 -20.12
N TYR A 31 5.87 -4.23 -19.07
CA TYR A 31 7.10 -3.46 -19.12
C TYR A 31 8.34 -4.37 -19.10
N PRO A 32 9.46 -3.96 -19.76
CA PRO A 32 10.74 -4.66 -19.61
C PRO A 32 11.18 -4.70 -18.15
N VAL A 33 11.62 -5.88 -17.70
CA VAL A 33 12.00 -6.14 -16.31
C VAL A 33 13.52 -6.26 -16.19
N VAL A 34 14.10 -5.57 -15.21
CA VAL A 34 15.44 -5.85 -14.70
C VAL A 34 15.31 -6.47 -13.31
N GLN A 35 15.76 -7.70 -13.18
CA GLN A 35 15.69 -8.44 -11.93
C GLN A 35 16.88 -8.09 -11.03
N GLY A 36 16.61 -7.49 -9.88
CA GLY A 36 17.54 -7.31 -8.79
C GLY A 36 17.59 -8.54 -7.87
N LYS A 37 18.36 -8.46 -6.81
CA LYS A 37 18.39 -9.50 -5.77
C LYS A 37 17.16 -9.43 -4.86
N TYR A 38 16.70 -8.22 -4.57
CA TYR A 38 15.64 -7.94 -3.62
C TYR A 38 14.47 -7.18 -4.25
N TYR A 39 14.73 -6.50 -5.39
CA TYR A 39 13.73 -5.70 -6.10
C TYR A 39 13.64 -6.13 -7.56
N LYS A 40 12.42 -6.13 -8.07
CA LYS A 40 12.12 -6.19 -9.50
C LYS A 40 11.93 -4.76 -9.99
N PHE A 41 12.59 -4.38 -11.06
CA PHE A 41 12.48 -3.07 -11.69
C PHE A 41 11.76 -3.19 -13.03
N GLU A 42 10.61 -2.60 -13.13
CA GLU A 42 9.84 -2.50 -14.38
C GLU A 42 10.17 -1.17 -15.04
N LYS A 43 10.75 -1.20 -16.25
CA LYS A 43 11.14 0.02 -16.99
C LYS A 43 9.89 0.66 -17.60
N ILE A 44 9.34 1.69 -16.95
CA ILE A 44 8.11 2.39 -17.39
C ILE A 44 8.41 3.37 -18.54
N ALA A 45 9.52 4.09 -18.43
CA ALA A 45 10.01 5.00 -19.45
C ALA A 45 11.55 5.05 -19.44
N ASP A 46 12.15 5.86 -20.31
CA ASP A 46 13.60 6.00 -20.29
C ASP A 46 14.10 6.63 -18.99
N GLY A 47 14.92 5.87 -18.27
CA GLY A 47 15.42 6.23 -16.94
C GLY A 47 14.35 6.23 -15.83
N VAL A 48 13.14 5.75 -16.06
CA VAL A 48 12.10 5.65 -15.01
C VAL A 48 11.74 4.20 -14.78
N TYR A 49 11.91 3.74 -13.53
CA TYR A 49 11.69 2.36 -13.14
C TYR A 49 10.77 2.29 -11.93
N TYR A 50 9.79 1.39 -12.00
CA TYR A 50 8.96 1.01 -10.86
C TYR A 50 9.60 -0.17 -10.14
N ALA A 51 9.94 0.02 -8.89
CA ALA A 51 10.67 -0.95 -8.09
C ALA A 51 9.70 -1.65 -7.12
N SER A 52 9.40 -2.90 -7.40
CA SER A 52 8.58 -3.75 -6.51
C SER A 52 9.48 -4.65 -5.69
N PRO A 53 9.27 -4.75 -4.36
CA PRO A 53 10.04 -5.66 -3.53
C PRO A 53 9.69 -7.11 -3.86
N GLU A 54 10.72 -7.95 -4.04
CA GLU A 54 10.58 -9.39 -4.24
C GLU A 54 11.49 -10.14 -3.28
N PHE A 55 10.93 -11.13 -2.59
CA PHE A 55 11.70 -12.02 -1.74
C PHE A 55 11.80 -13.42 -2.40
N ASN A 56 13.03 -13.86 -2.74
CA ASN A 56 13.30 -15.16 -3.37
C ASN A 56 12.42 -15.45 -4.62
N GLY A 57 12.08 -14.42 -5.41
CA GLY A 57 11.27 -14.58 -6.62
C GLY A 57 9.79 -14.87 -6.34
N THR A 58 9.33 -14.72 -5.12
CA THR A 58 7.91 -14.85 -4.75
C THR A 58 7.40 -13.54 -4.18
N SER A 59 6.42 -12.93 -4.85
CA SER A 59 5.62 -11.89 -4.22
C SER A 59 4.85 -12.50 -3.05
N PHE A 60 4.90 -11.87 -1.89
CA PHE A 60 4.03 -12.25 -0.78
C PHE A 60 2.56 -12.00 -1.18
N PRO A 61 1.62 -12.92 -0.87
CA PRO A 61 0.24 -12.87 -1.38
C PRO A 61 -0.59 -11.65 -0.96
N PHE A 62 -0.03 -10.70 -0.23
CA PHE A 62 -0.71 -9.48 0.19
C PHE A 62 0.05 -8.19 -0.13
N GLY A 63 1.01 -8.21 -1.05
CA GLY A 63 1.81 -7.03 -1.38
C GLY A 63 2.63 -6.48 -0.20
N SER A 64 2.66 -7.19 0.90
CA SER A 64 3.40 -6.85 2.11
C SER A 64 4.38 -7.96 2.42
N ASN A 65 5.49 -7.98 1.70
CA ASN A 65 6.70 -8.52 2.28
C ASN A 65 6.96 -7.67 3.54
N PRO A 66 6.95 -8.25 4.76
CA PRO A 66 7.16 -7.48 5.99
C PRO A 66 8.48 -6.73 6.00
N PHE A 67 9.44 -7.06 5.11
CA PHE A 67 10.71 -6.36 4.99
C PHE A 67 10.66 -5.12 4.11
N PHE A 68 9.78 -5.07 3.08
CA PHE A 68 9.93 -4.10 2.00
C PHE A 68 8.75 -3.15 1.85
N GLY A 69 7.55 -3.50 2.30
CA GLY A 69 6.36 -2.65 2.37
C GLY A 69 5.91 -2.09 1.01
N ALA A 70 6.25 -0.83 0.76
CA ALA A 70 5.81 -0.09 -0.41
C ALA A 70 6.61 -0.39 -1.68
N ASN A 71 6.02 -0.13 -2.84
CA ASN A 71 6.71 0.04 -4.09
C ASN A 71 7.38 1.42 -4.13
N LEU A 72 8.45 1.52 -4.90
CA LEU A 72 9.27 2.71 -4.99
C LEU A 72 9.47 3.08 -6.47
N VAL A 73 9.88 4.32 -6.74
CA VAL A 73 10.23 4.72 -8.09
C VAL A 73 11.67 5.20 -8.16
N VAL A 74 12.41 4.70 -9.15
CA VAL A 74 13.79 5.08 -9.42
C VAL A 74 13.82 5.93 -10.67
N VAL A 75 14.21 7.19 -10.55
CA VAL A 75 14.40 8.11 -11.67
C VAL A 75 15.90 8.34 -11.91
N VAL A 76 16.42 7.72 -12.95
CA VAL A 76 17.82 7.86 -13.38
C VAL A 76 17.93 9.09 -14.26
N ASN A 77 18.50 10.16 -13.73
CA ASN A 77 18.77 11.41 -14.46
C ASN A 77 20.13 11.35 -15.17
N LYS A 78 20.57 12.47 -15.76
CA LYS A 78 21.86 12.55 -16.45
C LYS A 78 23.05 12.24 -15.53
N ASP A 79 23.05 12.77 -14.31
CA ASP A 79 24.23 12.74 -13.42
C ASP A 79 23.94 12.08 -12.06
N ASP A 80 22.67 11.81 -11.74
CA ASP A 80 22.24 11.32 -10.45
C ASP A 80 20.98 10.44 -10.55
N VAL A 81 20.58 9.92 -9.39
CA VAL A 81 19.33 9.18 -9.20
C VAL A 81 18.46 9.93 -8.19
N LEU A 82 17.17 10.06 -8.51
CA LEU A 82 16.11 10.42 -7.57
C LEU A 82 15.30 9.18 -7.24
N LEU A 83 15.08 8.96 -5.96
CA LEU A 83 14.15 7.93 -5.45
C LEU A 83 12.84 8.58 -5.02
N VAL A 84 11.72 7.95 -5.31
CA VAL A 84 10.44 8.23 -4.67
C VAL A 84 10.24 7.16 -3.62
N ASP A 85 10.22 7.61 -2.37
CA ASP A 85 10.23 6.85 -1.13
C ASP A 85 11.53 6.09 -0.84
N SER A 86 11.71 5.65 0.40
CA SER A 86 12.98 5.12 0.91
C SER A 86 12.91 3.70 1.47
N ALA A 87 11.77 3.04 1.31
CA ALA A 87 11.48 1.72 1.84
C ALA A 87 11.20 1.67 3.37
N THR A 88 10.80 0.49 3.84
CA THR A 88 10.24 0.21 5.17
C THR A 88 11.29 0.20 6.29
N THR A 89 12.54 -0.11 5.96
CA THR A 89 13.61 -0.28 6.95
C THR A 89 14.96 0.12 6.38
N PRO A 90 15.95 0.41 7.24
CA PRO A 90 17.31 0.66 6.78
C PRO A 90 17.89 -0.48 5.93
N LYS A 91 17.62 -1.74 6.27
CA LYS A 91 18.07 -2.90 5.51
C LYS A 91 17.43 -2.96 4.13
N ALA A 92 16.14 -2.71 4.04
CA ALA A 92 15.40 -2.66 2.77
C ALA A 92 15.94 -1.53 1.86
N ALA A 93 16.21 -0.36 2.44
CA ALA A 93 16.80 0.78 1.73
C ALA A 93 18.23 0.48 1.22
N HIS A 94 19.07 -0.15 2.03
CA HIS A 94 20.40 -0.61 1.58
C HIS A 94 20.29 -1.65 0.45
N ALA A 95 19.31 -2.56 0.53
CA ALA A 95 19.06 -3.55 -0.51
C ALA A 95 18.62 -2.89 -1.83
N LEU A 96 17.73 -1.88 -1.76
CA LEU A 96 17.32 -1.09 -2.92
C LEU A 96 18.52 -0.39 -3.57
N VAL A 97 19.32 0.34 -2.78
CA VAL A 97 20.50 1.06 -3.30
C VAL A 97 21.52 0.10 -3.93
N ALA A 98 21.69 -1.09 -3.37
CA ALA A 98 22.55 -2.13 -3.95
C ALA A 98 22.00 -2.65 -5.29
N ASP A 99 20.70 -2.86 -5.40
CA ASP A 99 20.07 -3.34 -6.63
C ASP A 99 19.98 -2.26 -7.73
N ILE A 100 19.89 -0.98 -7.37
CA ILE A 100 19.95 0.15 -8.33
C ILE A 100 21.25 0.14 -9.15
N LYS A 101 22.34 -0.39 -8.61
CA LYS A 101 23.61 -0.53 -9.36
C LYS A 101 23.49 -1.42 -10.60
N ARG A 102 22.43 -2.22 -10.71
CA ARG A 102 22.11 -2.96 -11.94
C ARG A 102 21.51 -2.08 -13.03
N LEU A 103 20.99 -0.91 -12.66
CA LEU A 103 20.42 0.08 -13.58
C LEU A 103 21.44 1.13 -13.97
N THR A 104 22.27 1.57 -13.00
CA THR A 104 23.22 2.68 -13.19
C THR A 104 24.25 2.74 -12.05
N ASP A 105 25.45 3.28 -12.35
CA ASP A 105 26.48 3.60 -11.36
C ASP A 105 26.32 5.02 -10.75
N LYS A 106 25.32 5.78 -11.19
CA LYS A 106 25.10 7.15 -10.71
C LYS A 106 24.66 7.15 -9.24
N PRO A 107 25.11 8.15 -8.45
CA PRO A 107 24.76 8.23 -7.05
C PRO A 107 23.29 8.63 -6.84
N VAL A 108 22.66 8.11 -5.79
CA VAL A 108 21.42 8.67 -5.27
C VAL A 108 21.72 10.02 -4.64
N ARG A 109 21.07 11.08 -5.11
CA ARG A 109 21.22 12.45 -4.61
C ARG A 109 19.92 13.04 -4.07
N TYR A 110 18.81 12.44 -4.44
CA TYR A 110 17.46 12.89 -4.05
C TYR A 110 16.64 11.71 -3.59
N VAL A 111 15.95 11.90 -2.47
CA VAL A 111 14.84 11.06 -2.01
C VAL A 111 13.64 11.97 -1.87
N VAL A 112 12.51 11.60 -2.45
CA VAL A 112 11.24 12.30 -2.26
C VAL A 112 10.34 11.40 -1.45
N ASN A 113 9.99 11.78 -0.22
CA ASN A 113 8.98 11.03 0.53
C ASN A 113 7.60 11.51 0.13
N THR A 114 6.77 10.57 -0.34
CA THR A 114 5.39 10.86 -0.73
C THR A 114 4.55 11.26 0.48
N HIS A 115 4.70 10.56 1.59
CA HIS A 115 4.04 10.86 2.86
C HIS A 115 4.84 10.29 4.04
N TRP A 116 4.33 10.37 5.28
CA TRP A 116 5.09 10.07 6.49
C TRP A 116 5.01 8.62 6.99
N HIS A 117 4.24 7.74 6.35
CA HIS A 117 4.14 6.36 6.82
C HIS A 117 5.47 5.63 6.73
N TYR A 118 5.64 4.67 7.63
CA TYR A 118 6.87 3.95 7.92
C TYR A 118 7.48 3.25 6.70
N ASP A 119 6.64 2.67 5.84
CA ASP A 119 7.06 1.93 4.65
C ASP A 119 7.50 2.82 3.48
N HIS A 120 7.39 4.13 3.65
CA HIS A 120 7.86 5.17 2.72
C HIS A 120 9.04 5.96 3.26
N THR A 121 9.25 6.01 4.59
CA THR A 121 10.21 6.93 5.22
C THR A 121 11.26 6.29 6.11
N ASP A 122 11.05 5.07 6.62
CA ASP A 122 11.94 4.50 7.65
C ASP A 122 13.32 4.08 7.10
N GLY A 123 13.48 4.02 5.78
CA GLY A 123 14.77 3.91 5.12
C GLY A 123 15.58 5.21 5.02
N ASN A 124 15.00 6.38 5.34
CA ASN A 124 15.68 7.68 5.22
C ASN A 124 17.03 7.73 5.93
N SER A 125 17.16 7.02 7.05
CA SER A 125 18.35 7.07 7.92
C SER A 125 19.64 6.54 7.29
N ILE A 126 19.57 5.84 6.15
CA ILE A 126 20.80 5.37 5.45
C ILE A 126 21.47 6.44 4.61
N PHE A 127 20.73 7.51 4.30
CA PHE A 127 21.23 8.57 3.39
C PHE A 127 21.99 9.62 4.19
N GLY A 128 23.22 9.91 3.75
CA GLY A 128 24.07 10.92 4.34
C GLY A 128 23.64 12.36 4.00
N PRO A 129 24.31 13.36 4.57
CA PRO A 129 23.96 14.78 4.41
C PRO A 129 24.09 15.29 2.95
N GLU A 130 24.76 14.55 2.09
CA GLU A 130 24.88 14.84 0.66
C GLU A 130 23.63 14.48 -0.15
N VAL A 131 22.66 13.76 0.46
CA VAL A 131 21.39 13.42 -0.16
C VAL A 131 20.31 14.38 0.33
N GLN A 132 19.59 14.98 -0.61
CA GLN A 132 18.44 15.80 -0.29
C GLN A 132 17.21 14.89 -0.12
N ILE A 133 16.71 14.80 1.09
CA ILE A 133 15.43 14.14 1.40
C ILE A 133 14.36 15.23 1.40
N ILE A 134 13.47 15.17 0.42
CA ILE A 134 12.50 16.22 0.10
C ILE A 134 11.10 15.71 0.39
N ALA A 135 10.26 16.52 1.06
CA ALA A 135 8.85 16.21 1.26
C ALA A 135 8.03 17.48 1.53
N HIS A 136 6.71 17.33 1.56
CA HIS A 136 5.84 18.36 2.09
C HIS A 136 6.17 18.64 3.57
N ASP A 137 6.01 19.89 4.04
CA ASP A 137 6.38 20.30 5.41
C ASP A 137 5.65 19.52 6.51
N TYR A 138 4.44 19.04 6.21
CA TYR A 138 3.68 18.17 7.11
C TYR A 138 4.40 16.85 7.39
N VAL A 139 5.04 16.24 6.39
CA VAL A 139 5.78 14.98 6.55
C VAL A 139 6.91 15.14 7.56
N ARG A 140 7.67 16.24 7.46
CA ARG A 140 8.72 16.55 8.43
C ARG A 140 8.15 16.67 9.84
N ARG A 141 7.10 17.47 10.03
CA ARG A 141 6.46 17.64 11.35
C ARG A 141 5.90 16.32 11.89
N ALA A 142 5.29 15.50 11.03
CA ALA A 142 4.75 14.21 11.44
C ALA A 142 5.85 13.28 11.99
N ILE A 143 7.00 13.22 11.33
CA ILE A 143 8.15 12.40 11.78
C ILE A 143 8.78 12.94 13.06
N GLU A 144 8.80 14.26 13.27
CA GLU A 144 9.38 14.89 14.45
C GLU A 144 8.44 14.88 15.67
N GLU A 145 7.12 15.02 15.46
CA GLU A 145 6.15 15.27 16.52
C GLU A 145 5.30 14.05 16.89
N PHE A 146 5.05 13.14 15.91
CA PHE A 146 4.27 11.93 16.17
C PHE A 146 5.20 10.83 16.66
N ASP A 147 4.71 10.04 17.58
CA ASP A 147 5.42 8.83 18.01
C ASP A 147 5.18 7.70 16.98
N ILE A 148 5.79 7.86 15.78
CA ILE A 148 5.52 7.04 14.62
C ILE A 148 5.86 5.56 14.82
N LEU A 149 6.82 5.22 15.69
CA LEU A 149 7.22 3.84 15.97
C LEU A 149 6.34 3.13 17.00
N HIS A 150 5.47 3.85 17.71
CA HIS A 150 4.59 3.27 18.72
C HIS A 150 3.11 3.43 18.40
N ASN A 151 2.78 4.24 17.39
CA ASN A 151 1.41 4.50 16.95
C ASN A 151 1.06 3.81 15.63
N GLU A 152 -0.17 4.00 15.17
CA GLU A 152 -0.63 3.51 13.87
C GLU A 152 -0.07 4.38 12.74
N PRO A 153 0.20 3.84 11.54
CA PRO A 153 -0.01 2.43 11.16
C PRO A 153 1.14 1.48 11.56
N PHE A 154 2.31 1.99 12.00
CA PHE A 154 3.49 1.19 12.29
C PHE A 154 3.19 0.02 13.23
N ARG A 155 2.56 0.30 14.37
CA ARG A 155 2.30 -0.70 15.41
C ARG A 155 1.52 -1.91 14.89
N SER A 156 0.43 -1.69 14.16
CA SER A 156 -0.39 -2.81 13.66
C SER A 156 0.27 -3.55 12.52
N SER A 157 0.96 -2.84 11.63
CA SER A 157 1.59 -3.44 10.46
C SER A 157 2.86 -4.21 10.80
N THR A 158 3.69 -3.70 11.72
CA THR A 158 4.98 -4.34 12.04
C THR A 158 4.89 -5.39 13.15
N ARG A 159 3.98 -5.23 14.09
CA ARG A 159 3.86 -6.14 15.25
C ARG A 159 2.75 -7.17 15.09
N ASN A 160 1.57 -6.74 14.61
CA ASN A 160 0.39 -7.61 14.59
C ASN A 160 0.24 -8.38 13.28
N ALA A 161 0.50 -7.74 12.12
CA ALA A 161 0.28 -8.37 10.83
C ALA A 161 1.16 -9.62 10.58
N PRO A 162 2.46 -9.63 10.91
CA PRO A 162 3.29 -10.83 10.78
C PRO A 162 2.76 -12.00 11.63
N GLN A 163 2.34 -11.74 12.86
CA GLN A 163 1.78 -12.77 13.73
C GLN A 163 0.45 -13.31 13.20
N ALA A 164 -0.44 -12.43 12.71
CA ALA A 164 -1.70 -12.84 12.13
C ALA A 164 -1.51 -13.74 10.90
N LEU A 165 -0.50 -13.46 10.07
CA LEU A 165 -0.16 -14.30 8.93
C LEU A 165 0.34 -15.69 9.35
N ILE A 166 1.22 -15.74 10.35
CA ILE A 166 1.69 -16.99 10.96
C ILE A 166 0.52 -17.82 11.48
N ASP A 167 -0.39 -17.21 12.23
CA ASP A 167 -1.56 -17.88 12.79
C ASP A 167 -2.51 -18.39 11.69
N ARG A 168 -2.65 -17.62 10.60
CA ARG A 168 -3.43 -18.05 9.42
C ARG A 168 -2.82 -19.29 8.78
N PHE A 169 -1.51 -19.34 8.54
CA PHE A 169 -0.86 -20.54 7.99
C PHE A 169 -1.02 -21.74 8.91
N LYS A 170 -0.85 -21.59 10.22
CA LYS A 170 -1.06 -22.68 11.19
C LYS A 170 -2.49 -23.24 11.12
N LYS A 171 -3.50 -22.35 10.99
CA LYS A 171 -4.89 -22.76 10.82
C LYS A 171 -5.14 -23.48 9.49
N GLN A 172 -4.56 -23.00 8.38
CA GLN A 172 -4.67 -23.65 7.08
C GLN A 172 -4.01 -25.05 7.07
N ILE A 173 -2.81 -25.19 7.64
CA ILE A 173 -2.10 -26.46 7.78
C ILE A 173 -2.92 -27.48 8.58
N ALA A 174 -3.57 -27.04 9.66
CA ALA A 174 -4.41 -27.90 10.49
C ALA A 174 -5.66 -28.41 9.75
N ALA A 175 -6.17 -27.64 8.79
CA ALA A 175 -7.37 -27.99 8.02
C ALA A 175 -7.05 -28.76 6.73
N GLU A 176 -5.80 -28.69 6.22
CA GLU A 176 -5.39 -29.25 4.93
C GLU A 176 -5.23 -30.78 5.02
N LYS A 177 -5.83 -31.48 4.05
CA LYS A 177 -5.82 -32.95 3.95
C LYS A 177 -4.89 -33.47 2.84
N ASP A 178 -4.60 -32.65 1.82
CA ASP A 178 -3.67 -33.03 0.75
C ASP A 178 -2.22 -32.91 1.25
N PRO A 179 -1.44 -33.98 1.25
CA PRO A 179 -0.07 -33.96 1.79
C PRO A 179 0.86 -32.98 1.04
N ARG A 180 0.64 -32.75 -0.27
CA ARG A 180 1.49 -31.85 -1.07
C ARG A 180 1.17 -30.40 -0.75
N GLN A 181 -0.11 -30.05 -0.68
CA GLN A 181 -0.56 -28.70 -0.31
C GLN A 181 -0.16 -28.39 1.14
N LYS A 182 -0.28 -29.38 2.04
CA LYS A 182 0.16 -29.25 3.42
C LYS A 182 1.68 -28.96 3.52
N ALA A 183 2.50 -29.69 2.79
CA ALA A 183 3.96 -29.47 2.75
C ALA A 183 4.32 -28.07 2.19
N ASP A 184 3.58 -27.58 1.18
CA ASP A 184 3.77 -26.23 0.65
C ASP A 184 3.40 -25.15 1.68
N LEU A 185 2.30 -25.31 2.41
CA LEU A 185 1.90 -24.43 3.50
C LEU A 185 2.90 -24.44 4.66
N GLU A 186 3.43 -25.61 5.04
CA GLU A 186 4.46 -25.77 6.07
C GLU A 186 5.74 -25.03 5.68
N LYS A 187 6.15 -25.14 4.40
CA LYS A 187 7.29 -24.39 3.86
C LYS A 187 7.02 -22.86 3.93
N LYS A 188 5.85 -22.39 3.48
CA LYS A 188 5.47 -20.98 3.56
C LYS A 188 5.45 -20.46 4.99
N LEU A 189 4.97 -21.26 5.94
CA LEU A 189 5.03 -20.94 7.37
C LEU A 189 6.46 -20.75 7.85
N ALA A 190 7.35 -21.71 7.56
CA ALA A 190 8.74 -21.65 7.98
C ALA A 190 9.47 -20.43 7.39
N ASP A 191 9.24 -20.13 6.10
CA ASP A 191 9.79 -18.97 5.42
C ASP A 191 9.26 -17.66 6.06
N THR A 192 7.96 -17.60 6.37
CA THR A 192 7.34 -16.45 7.02
C THR A 192 7.86 -16.23 8.44
N GLU A 193 8.01 -17.31 9.24
CA GLU A 193 8.56 -17.20 10.59
C GLU A 193 10.04 -16.75 10.57
N ALA A 194 10.83 -17.21 9.62
CA ALA A 194 12.21 -16.76 9.43
C ALA A 194 12.26 -15.28 9.04
N ALA A 195 11.45 -14.88 8.05
CA ALA A 195 11.34 -13.50 7.60
C ALA A 195 10.87 -12.57 8.73
N THR A 196 9.91 -13.00 9.54
CA THR A 196 9.44 -12.22 10.69
C THR A 196 10.52 -12.01 11.74
N ARG A 197 11.31 -13.04 12.06
CA ARG A 197 12.44 -12.88 13.01
C ARG A 197 13.46 -11.85 12.53
N GLU A 198 13.85 -11.92 11.25
CA GLU A 198 14.76 -10.92 10.67
C GLU A 198 14.16 -9.52 10.69
N PHE A 199 12.88 -9.39 10.35
CA PHE A 199 12.20 -8.11 10.34
C PHE A 199 12.13 -7.48 11.74
N VAL A 200 11.84 -8.28 12.78
CA VAL A 200 11.84 -7.81 14.18
C VAL A 200 13.20 -7.26 14.59
N GLU A 201 14.30 -7.83 14.11
CA GLU A 201 15.63 -7.27 14.38
C GLU A 201 15.89 -6.00 13.55
N ASP A 202 15.43 -5.96 12.31
CA ASP A 202 15.66 -4.83 11.41
C ASP A 202 14.90 -3.56 11.88
N ILE A 203 13.65 -3.70 12.34
CA ILE A 203 12.87 -2.57 12.85
C ILE A 203 13.49 -1.93 14.09
N LYS A 204 14.34 -2.64 14.86
CA LYS A 204 15.08 -2.05 15.99
C LYS A 204 16.16 -1.04 15.54
N ALA A 205 16.61 -1.15 14.31
CA ALA A 205 17.59 -0.23 13.73
C ALA A 205 16.96 1.05 13.15
N ILE A 206 15.62 1.13 13.07
CA ILE A 206 14.93 2.29 12.53
C ILE A 206 15.22 3.52 13.40
N LYS A 207 15.65 4.58 12.74
CA LYS A 207 15.84 5.91 13.31
C LYS A 207 14.97 6.87 12.48
N PRO A 208 13.80 7.29 12.97
CA PRO A 208 12.98 8.25 12.26
C PRO A 208 13.83 9.45 11.82
N THR A 209 13.95 9.65 10.52
CA THR A 209 14.81 10.67 9.92
C THR A 209 13.97 11.58 9.05
N PRO A 210 13.68 12.80 9.54
CA PRO A 210 12.82 13.73 8.81
C PRO A 210 13.51 14.26 7.55
N PRO A 211 12.73 14.69 6.53
CA PRO A 211 13.24 15.37 5.35
C PRO A 211 14.11 16.58 5.72
N ASN A 212 15.21 16.80 4.99
CA ASN A 212 16.11 17.96 5.18
C ASN A 212 15.78 19.11 4.23
N VAL A 213 14.90 18.88 3.23
CA VAL A 213 14.33 19.92 2.36
C VAL A 213 12.80 19.80 2.41
N THR A 214 12.10 20.89 2.65
CA THR A 214 10.63 20.88 2.67
C THR A 214 10.03 21.92 1.74
N TYR A 215 8.81 21.69 1.30
CA TYR A 215 8.01 22.62 0.51
C TYR A 215 6.55 22.59 0.97
N LYS A 216 5.71 23.52 0.48
CA LYS A 216 4.28 23.63 0.84
C LYS A 216 3.36 23.26 -0.31
N ASP A 217 3.47 23.94 -1.43
CA ASP A 217 2.52 23.79 -2.53
C ASP A 217 3.15 23.03 -3.73
N ARG A 218 4.30 23.53 -4.20
CA ARG A 218 5.02 22.99 -5.35
C ARG A 218 6.51 23.23 -5.22
N LEU A 219 7.30 22.22 -5.61
CA LEU A 219 8.73 22.35 -5.84
C LEU A 219 9.06 21.72 -7.20
N VAL A 220 9.88 22.39 -8.01
CA VAL A 220 10.31 21.87 -9.30
C VAL A 220 11.81 21.61 -9.28
N LEU A 221 12.21 20.42 -9.70
CA LEU A 221 13.60 20.03 -9.87
C LEU A 221 13.90 19.91 -11.37
N TYR A 222 14.98 20.56 -11.83
CA TYR A 222 15.48 20.39 -13.19
C TYR A 222 16.78 19.58 -13.14
N ARG A 223 16.73 18.33 -13.62
CA ARG A 223 17.86 17.39 -13.55
C ARG A 223 18.23 16.85 -14.92
N GLY A 224 19.35 17.38 -15.48
CA GLY A 224 19.88 16.90 -16.76
C GLY A 224 18.90 17.01 -17.94
N GLY A 225 18.06 18.04 -17.95
CA GLY A 225 17.03 18.27 -18.97
C GLY A 225 15.67 17.60 -18.66
N ARG A 226 15.54 16.91 -17.53
CA ARG A 226 14.26 16.42 -17.02
C ARG A 226 13.67 17.42 -16.03
N GLU A 227 12.41 17.74 -16.19
CA GLU A 227 11.58 18.44 -15.22
C GLU A 227 10.89 17.41 -14.33
N ILE A 228 10.92 17.64 -13.02
CA ILE A 228 10.30 16.79 -12.00
C ILE A 228 9.53 17.71 -11.07
N ASP A 229 8.22 17.63 -11.10
CA ASP A 229 7.34 18.41 -10.26
C ASP A 229 6.98 17.64 -8.99
N LEU A 230 7.18 18.24 -7.84
CA LEU A 230 6.69 17.78 -6.54
C LEU A 230 5.49 18.62 -6.19
N LEU A 231 4.30 18.01 -6.15
CA LEU A 231 3.02 18.71 -6.04
C LEU A 231 2.31 18.30 -4.75
N PHE A 232 1.85 19.28 -3.98
CA PHE A 232 0.81 19.06 -2.97
C PHE A 232 -0.53 19.44 -3.58
N LEU A 233 -1.39 18.46 -3.84
CA LEU A 233 -2.69 18.68 -4.48
C LEU A 233 -3.82 18.90 -3.48
N GLY A 234 -3.52 18.76 -2.20
CA GLY A 234 -4.44 18.78 -1.07
C GLY A 234 -4.20 17.61 -0.13
N ARG A 235 -4.83 17.61 1.04
CA ARG A 235 -4.77 16.49 1.98
C ARG A 235 -5.61 15.32 1.44
N GLY A 236 -5.20 14.09 1.76
CA GLY A 236 -5.91 12.90 1.30
C GLY A 236 -5.62 11.70 2.19
N HIS A 237 -4.71 10.84 1.79
CA HIS A 237 -4.26 9.69 2.56
C HIS A 237 -3.62 10.12 3.88
N THR A 238 -2.85 11.22 3.83
CA THR A 238 -2.31 11.92 4.99
C THR A 238 -2.51 13.45 4.87
N GLY A 239 -1.87 14.22 5.76
CA GLY A 239 -1.93 15.68 5.71
C GLY A 239 -0.87 16.32 4.81
N GLY A 240 -0.04 15.55 4.09
CA GLY A 240 1.08 16.07 3.32
C GLY A 240 1.50 15.17 2.16
N ASP A 241 0.52 14.64 1.42
CA ASP A 241 0.78 13.72 0.32
C ASP A 241 1.42 14.44 -0.86
N THR A 242 2.62 14.01 -1.25
CA THR A 242 3.36 14.52 -2.40
C THR A 242 3.09 13.66 -3.62
N VAL A 243 2.63 14.26 -4.71
CA VAL A 243 2.60 13.65 -6.04
C VAL A 243 3.87 14.07 -6.79
N VAL A 244 4.67 13.10 -7.21
CA VAL A 244 5.81 13.33 -8.10
C VAL A 244 5.32 13.22 -9.53
N PHE A 245 5.41 14.31 -10.30
CA PHE A 245 4.96 14.35 -11.67
C PHE A 245 6.14 14.56 -12.63
N LEU A 246 6.23 13.71 -13.64
CA LEU A 246 7.20 13.78 -14.73
C LEU A 246 6.43 14.21 -16.00
N PRO A 247 6.35 15.53 -16.30
CA PRO A 247 5.47 16.04 -17.35
C PRO A 247 5.79 15.49 -18.74
N LYS A 248 7.08 15.38 -19.07
CA LYS A 248 7.53 14.89 -20.37
C LYS A 248 7.17 13.42 -20.60
N GLU A 249 7.34 12.60 -19.57
CA GLU A 249 7.05 11.18 -19.60
C GLU A 249 5.55 10.90 -19.39
N ARG A 250 4.80 11.90 -18.93
CA ARG A 250 3.39 11.80 -18.54
C ARG A 250 3.15 10.73 -17.44
N ILE A 251 4.04 10.72 -16.47
CA ILE A 251 4.01 9.78 -15.33
C ILE A 251 3.74 10.55 -14.05
N VAL A 252 2.87 10.02 -13.20
CA VAL A 252 2.74 10.43 -11.79
C VAL A 252 3.17 9.30 -10.86
N CYS A 253 3.74 9.65 -9.70
CA CYS A 253 3.97 8.74 -8.60
C CYS A 253 3.16 9.28 -7.42
N THR A 254 2.13 8.58 -7.03
CA THR A 254 1.12 9.07 -6.08
C THR A 254 1.36 8.65 -4.65
N GLY A 255 2.34 7.74 -4.40
CA GLY A 255 2.39 7.05 -3.11
C GLY A 255 1.03 6.41 -2.81
N ASP A 256 0.53 6.62 -1.61
CA ASP A 256 -0.75 6.04 -1.17
C ASP A 256 -1.94 7.01 -1.34
N LEU A 257 -1.71 8.19 -1.90
CA LEU A 257 -2.81 9.10 -2.27
C LEU A 257 -3.77 8.43 -3.26
N MET A 258 -3.24 7.59 -4.16
CA MET A 258 -4.01 6.71 -5.02
C MET A 258 -3.26 5.40 -5.22
N GLU A 259 -3.92 4.29 -4.95
CA GLU A 259 -3.40 2.94 -5.14
C GLU A 259 -4.24 2.18 -6.18
N SER A 260 -3.67 1.14 -6.78
CA SER A 260 -4.45 0.22 -7.63
C SER A 260 -5.18 -0.88 -6.83
N ARG A 261 -5.21 -0.74 -5.52
CA ARG A 261 -5.98 -1.53 -4.54
C ARG A 261 -6.63 -0.58 -3.54
N LEU A 262 -7.30 -1.11 -2.51
CA LEU A 262 -7.84 -0.27 -1.44
C LEU A 262 -6.70 0.28 -0.56
N ALA A 263 -6.61 1.61 -0.49
CA ALA A 263 -5.66 2.29 0.35
C ALA A 263 -6.02 2.17 1.84
N TYR A 264 -5.00 2.17 2.69
CA TYR A 264 -5.18 2.33 4.13
C TYR A 264 -5.77 3.71 4.44
N MET A 265 -6.83 3.77 5.27
CA MET A 265 -7.55 5.01 5.53
C MET A 265 -7.42 5.52 6.98
N GLY A 266 -6.57 4.90 7.81
CA GLY A 266 -6.47 5.25 9.23
C GLY A 266 -5.85 6.61 9.54
N SER A 267 -5.24 7.28 8.55
CA SER A 267 -4.67 8.63 8.68
C SER A 267 -5.38 9.66 7.78
N ALA A 268 -6.52 9.28 7.18
CA ALA A 268 -7.16 10.01 6.09
C ALA A 268 -7.85 11.32 6.48
N TYR A 269 -7.94 12.22 5.49
CA TYR A 269 -8.69 13.48 5.49
C TYR A 269 -9.83 13.37 4.45
N PHE A 270 -10.90 12.70 4.80
CA PHE A 270 -11.93 12.22 3.86
C PHE A 270 -12.59 13.29 3.01
N ASP A 271 -12.91 14.46 3.56
CA ASP A 271 -13.57 15.56 2.84
C ASP A 271 -12.66 16.21 1.79
N GLU A 272 -11.36 16.27 2.07
CA GLU A 272 -10.39 16.83 1.14
C GLU A 272 -9.91 15.78 0.13
N TRP A 273 -9.81 14.50 0.52
CA TRP A 273 -9.29 13.45 -0.35
C TRP A 273 -10.06 13.34 -1.66
N LEU A 274 -11.37 13.46 -1.63
CA LEU A 274 -12.21 13.44 -2.84
C LEU A 274 -11.83 14.57 -3.81
N THR A 275 -11.66 15.80 -3.30
CA THR A 275 -11.23 16.95 -4.10
C THR A 275 -9.78 16.89 -4.54
N THR A 276 -8.93 16.32 -3.72
CA THR A 276 -7.51 16.07 -4.05
C THR A 276 -7.38 15.07 -5.20
N LEU A 277 -8.20 14.01 -5.21
CA LEU A 277 -8.28 13.08 -6.33
C LEU A 277 -8.84 13.72 -7.60
N ASP A 278 -9.76 14.69 -7.49
CA ASP A 278 -10.19 15.47 -8.64
C ASP A 278 -9.05 16.36 -9.21
N ALA A 279 -8.19 16.88 -8.32
CA ALA A 279 -7.00 17.60 -8.76
C ALA A 279 -6.00 16.67 -9.45
N LEU A 280 -5.79 15.45 -8.94
CA LEU A 280 -4.97 14.43 -9.57
C LEU A 280 -5.47 14.08 -10.97
N LYS A 281 -6.77 13.85 -11.15
CA LYS A 281 -7.37 13.54 -12.46
C LYS A 281 -7.12 14.63 -13.52
N ARG A 282 -6.98 15.90 -13.10
CA ARG A 282 -6.71 17.03 -14.02
C ARG A 282 -5.28 17.08 -14.54
N LEU A 283 -4.32 16.40 -13.90
CA LEU A 283 -2.95 16.31 -14.43
C LEU A 283 -2.96 15.49 -15.74
N ASP A 284 -2.13 15.93 -16.70
CA ASP A 284 -1.97 15.20 -17.98
C ASP A 284 -0.96 14.06 -17.82
N PHE A 285 -1.36 12.99 -17.18
CA PHE A 285 -0.56 11.76 -17.07
C PHE A 285 -1.19 10.61 -17.83
N ALA A 286 -0.35 9.66 -18.23
CA ALA A 286 -0.72 8.41 -18.89
C ALA A 286 -0.55 7.19 -18.00
N VAL A 287 0.33 7.27 -16.98
CA VAL A 287 0.62 6.16 -16.06
C VAL A 287 0.74 6.71 -14.64
N ASP A 288 0.11 6.03 -13.71
CA ASP A 288 0.31 6.22 -12.27
C ASP A 288 1.16 5.07 -11.70
N LEU A 289 2.14 5.42 -10.89
CA LEU A 289 3.04 4.53 -10.17
C LEU A 289 2.74 4.64 -8.66
N PRO A 290 1.83 3.80 -8.15
CA PRO A 290 1.36 3.89 -6.78
C PRO A 290 2.36 3.32 -5.76
N GLY A 291 2.23 3.72 -4.50
CA GLY A 291 2.99 3.12 -3.40
C GLY A 291 2.65 1.64 -3.19
N HIS A 292 1.42 1.25 -3.50
CA HIS A 292 0.97 -0.14 -3.39
C HIS A 292 0.10 -0.56 -4.58
N GLY A 293 0.22 -1.85 -4.94
CA GLY A 293 -0.44 -2.40 -6.11
C GLY A 293 0.41 -2.30 -7.38
N ALA A 294 -0.19 -2.44 -8.54
CA ALA A 294 0.49 -2.38 -9.84
C ALA A 294 0.36 -0.97 -10.48
N PRO A 295 1.28 -0.58 -11.36
CA PRO A 295 1.10 0.60 -12.21
C PRO A 295 -0.23 0.54 -12.96
N PHE A 296 -0.92 1.68 -13.10
CA PHE A 296 -2.18 1.73 -13.82
C PHE A 296 -2.28 2.95 -14.75
N GLN A 297 -3.12 2.86 -15.77
CA GLN A 297 -3.30 3.88 -16.81
C GLN A 297 -4.73 4.42 -16.84
N ASP A 298 -5.68 3.67 -16.32
CA ASP A 298 -7.10 4.04 -16.36
C ASP A 298 -7.46 4.96 -15.17
N LYS A 299 -7.67 6.24 -15.49
CA LYS A 299 -8.19 7.22 -14.51
C LYS A 299 -9.59 6.87 -13.97
N GLY A 300 -10.30 5.94 -14.60
CA GLY A 300 -11.57 5.39 -14.10
C GLY A 300 -11.41 4.76 -12.71
N LEU A 301 -10.23 4.18 -12.42
CA LEU A 301 -9.93 3.63 -11.11
C LEU A 301 -9.96 4.70 -9.99
N ILE A 302 -9.53 5.93 -10.28
CA ILE A 302 -9.63 7.05 -9.33
C ILE A 302 -11.11 7.34 -9.04
N THR A 303 -11.97 7.33 -10.06
CA THR A 303 -13.41 7.54 -9.89
C THR A 303 -14.06 6.39 -9.12
N ALA A 304 -13.62 5.15 -9.36
CA ALA A 304 -14.08 3.98 -8.61
C ALA A 304 -13.70 4.10 -7.12
N PHE A 305 -12.48 4.54 -6.81
CA PHE A 305 -12.06 4.76 -5.42
C PHE A 305 -12.82 5.90 -4.74
N GLN A 306 -13.12 7.00 -5.46
CA GLN A 306 -13.99 8.07 -4.94
C GLN A 306 -15.41 7.55 -4.65
N SER A 307 -15.95 6.68 -5.51
CA SER A 307 -17.25 6.03 -5.28
C SER A 307 -17.22 5.14 -4.05
N TYR A 308 -16.19 4.31 -3.90
CA TYR A 308 -15.96 3.48 -2.71
C TYR A 308 -15.90 4.31 -1.43
N MET A 309 -15.12 5.39 -1.42
CA MET A 309 -15.03 6.29 -0.25
C MET A 309 -16.38 6.94 0.08
N THR A 310 -17.12 7.37 -0.91
CA THR A 310 -18.45 7.99 -0.71
C THR A 310 -19.42 6.99 -0.07
N ASP A 311 -19.41 5.75 -0.56
CA ASP A 311 -20.29 4.69 -0.05
C ASP A 311 -19.93 4.29 1.39
N ILE A 312 -18.66 4.01 1.69
CA ILE A 312 -18.25 3.65 3.06
C ILE A 312 -18.57 4.77 4.05
N LEU A 313 -18.35 6.04 3.68
CA LEU A 313 -18.69 7.18 4.53
C LEU A 313 -20.20 7.25 4.82
N ALA A 314 -21.04 7.04 3.81
CA ALA A 314 -22.50 7.03 3.97
C ALA A 314 -22.99 5.88 4.86
N GLN A 315 -22.47 4.66 4.64
CA GLN A 315 -22.86 3.49 5.42
C GLN A 315 -22.40 3.62 6.89
N VAL A 316 -21.16 4.07 7.12
CA VAL A 316 -20.62 4.29 8.47
C VAL A 316 -21.41 5.38 9.19
N ALA A 317 -21.74 6.49 8.51
CA ALA A 317 -22.58 7.56 9.10
C ALA A 317 -23.94 7.04 9.57
N LYS A 318 -24.59 6.20 8.75
CA LYS A 318 -25.87 5.58 9.08
C LYS A 318 -25.76 4.65 10.30
N LEU A 319 -24.74 3.80 10.36
CA LEU A 319 -24.51 2.89 11.48
C LEU A 319 -24.20 3.65 12.77
N ARG A 320 -23.38 4.71 12.69
CA ARG A 320 -23.08 5.57 13.83
C ARG A 320 -24.32 6.27 14.37
N ALA A 321 -25.20 6.78 13.50
CA ALA A 321 -26.47 7.38 13.91
C ALA A 321 -27.40 6.39 14.64
N GLN A 322 -27.22 5.08 14.45
CA GLN A 322 -27.93 4.01 15.17
C GLN A 322 -27.24 3.62 16.48
N GLY A 323 -26.17 4.31 16.89
CA GLY A 323 -25.42 4.00 18.11
C GLY A 323 -24.47 2.79 17.99
N VAL A 324 -24.19 2.32 16.77
CA VAL A 324 -23.27 1.19 16.55
C VAL A 324 -21.83 1.67 16.81
N SER A 325 -21.01 0.85 17.46
CA SER A 325 -19.58 1.13 17.65
C SER A 325 -18.80 1.10 16.32
N ALA A 326 -17.64 1.76 16.25
CA ALA A 326 -16.81 1.73 15.06
C ALA A 326 -16.39 0.29 14.68
N ASP A 327 -16.02 -0.52 15.67
CA ASP A 327 -15.60 -1.90 15.47
C ASP A 327 -16.73 -2.81 14.96
N ASP A 328 -17.96 -2.58 15.39
CA ASP A 328 -19.12 -3.32 14.89
C ASP A 328 -19.63 -2.76 13.56
N ALA A 329 -19.47 -1.46 13.31
CA ALA A 329 -19.72 -0.87 12.00
C ALA A 329 -18.79 -1.45 10.93
N ALA A 330 -17.49 -1.62 11.26
CA ALA A 330 -16.52 -2.23 10.36
C ALA A 330 -16.92 -3.65 9.90
N LYS A 331 -17.66 -4.39 10.71
CA LYS A 331 -18.17 -5.75 10.38
C LYS A 331 -19.47 -5.73 9.56
N ARG A 332 -20.15 -4.60 9.46
CA ARG A 332 -21.52 -4.49 8.91
C ARG A 332 -21.63 -3.72 7.62
N VAL A 333 -20.63 -2.88 7.27
CA VAL A 333 -20.60 -2.17 5.99
C VAL A 333 -20.52 -3.18 4.86
N ASP A 334 -21.35 -3.01 3.83
CA ASP A 334 -21.36 -3.87 2.65
C ASP A 334 -20.86 -3.11 1.43
N LEU A 335 -19.62 -3.38 1.08
CA LEU A 335 -18.89 -2.71 -0.01
C LEU A 335 -18.68 -3.63 -1.22
N ARG A 336 -19.33 -4.80 -1.26
CA ARG A 336 -19.20 -5.79 -2.33
C ARG A 336 -19.61 -5.28 -3.72
N SER A 337 -20.39 -4.20 -3.79
CA SER A 337 -20.70 -3.51 -5.06
C SER A 337 -19.45 -2.94 -5.74
N HIS A 338 -18.35 -2.72 -4.98
CA HIS A 338 -17.07 -2.23 -5.48
C HIS A 338 -16.04 -3.35 -5.78
N ALA A 339 -16.39 -4.63 -5.57
CA ALA A 339 -15.49 -5.77 -5.77
C ALA A 339 -15.00 -5.92 -7.22
N LYS A 340 -15.73 -5.38 -8.21
CA LYS A 340 -15.30 -5.38 -9.60
C LYS A 340 -14.01 -4.58 -9.81
N ASP A 341 -13.89 -3.45 -9.13
CA ASP A 341 -12.74 -2.53 -9.25
C ASP A 341 -11.68 -2.82 -8.18
N PHE A 342 -12.11 -3.39 -7.04
CA PHE A 342 -11.26 -3.76 -5.91
C PHE A 342 -11.52 -5.22 -5.50
N PRO A 343 -10.88 -6.19 -6.18
CA PRO A 343 -11.14 -7.62 -5.98
C PRO A 343 -10.85 -8.15 -4.56
N ASP A 344 -10.09 -7.40 -3.76
CA ASP A 344 -9.82 -7.73 -2.34
C ASP A 344 -11.08 -7.63 -1.45
N ILE A 345 -12.17 -7.06 -1.98
CA ILE A 345 -13.47 -7.02 -1.29
C ILE A 345 -14.19 -8.36 -1.56
N GLU A 346 -13.95 -9.35 -0.72
CA GLU A 346 -14.56 -10.68 -0.84
C GLU A 346 -15.86 -10.79 -0.06
N ASP A 347 -15.93 -10.18 1.14
CA ASP A 347 -17.02 -10.33 2.10
C ASP A 347 -17.58 -8.97 2.60
N VAL A 348 -18.62 -9.03 3.41
CA VAL A 348 -19.15 -7.90 4.18
C VAL A 348 -18.12 -7.50 5.22
N GLY A 349 -17.85 -6.20 5.32
CA GLY A 349 -16.92 -5.60 6.26
C GLY A 349 -15.96 -4.64 5.59
N ALA A 350 -15.22 -3.92 6.42
CA ALA A 350 -14.15 -3.02 6.00
C ALA A 350 -13.00 -3.04 7.01
N GLU A 351 -11.86 -2.50 6.62
CA GLU A 351 -10.69 -2.36 7.48
C GLU A 351 -11.02 -1.46 8.69
N VAL A 352 -10.88 -2.02 9.89
CA VAL A 352 -11.39 -1.42 11.14
C VAL A 352 -10.71 -0.09 11.49
N ARG A 353 -9.44 0.10 11.15
CA ARG A 353 -8.71 1.35 11.44
C ARG A 353 -9.25 2.50 10.59
N GLY A 354 -9.61 2.23 9.34
CA GLY A 354 -10.28 3.18 8.45
C GLY A 354 -11.65 3.59 9.01
N VAL A 355 -12.45 2.63 9.46
CA VAL A 355 -13.76 2.92 10.07
C VAL A 355 -13.62 3.71 11.37
N ARG A 356 -12.67 3.36 12.24
CA ARG A 356 -12.35 4.14 13.45
C ARG A 356 -11.93 5.58 13.10
N ARG A 357 -11.15 5.77 12.03
CA ARG A 357 -10.76 7.11 11.56
C ARG A 357 -11.97 7.90 11.05
N ILE A 358 -12.91 7.24 10.35
CA ILE A 358 -14.17 7.88 9.93
C ILE A 358 -14.96 8.37 11.16
N TYR A 359 -15.08 7.57 12.22
CA TYR A 359 -15.73 7.99 13.45
C TYR A 359 -15.04 9.21 14.07
N ALA A 360 -13.71 9.16 14.23
CA ALA A 360 -12.93 10.28 14.76
C ALA A 360 -13.09 11.54 13.90
N TRP A 361 -13.03 11.41 12.58
CA TRP A 361 -13.23 12.51 11.65
C TRP A 361 -14.63 13.13 11.78
N MET A 362 -15.67 12.31 11.97
CA MET A 362 -17.03 12.81 12.22
C MET A 362 -17.12 13.56 13.57
N ASP A 363 -16.41 13.10 14.61
CA ASP A 363 -16.34 13.79 15.91
C ASP A 363 -15.64 15.14 15.81
N GLU A 364 -14.54 15.23 15.05
CA GLU A 364 -13.81 16.48 14.78
C GLU A 364 -14.70 17.56 14.11
N ARG A 365 -15.74 17.14 13.38
CA ARG A 365 -16.67 18.01 12.63
C ARG A 365 -18.00 18.26 13.36
N GLY A 366 -18.28 17.51 14.40
CA GLY A 366 -19.46 17.71 15.24
C GLY A 366 -19.46 19.11 15.88
N PRO A 367 -20.61 19.60 16.35
CA PRO A 367 -20.68 20.88 17.05
C PRO A 367 -19.70 20.85 18.21
N LYS A 368 -18.64 21.67 18.15
CA LYS A 368 -17.75 21.87 19.30
C LYS A 368 -18.63 22.37 20.42
N ASN A 369 -18.92 21.51 21.40
CA ASN A 369 -19.57 21.95 22.63
C ASN A 369 -18.70 23.08 23.21
N LYS A 370 -19.24 24.30 23.13
CA LYS A 370 -18.67 25.51 23.73
C LYS A 370 -18.75 25.43 25.23
#